data_6ccdb0304201f97a2fbca6a4c4809145
#
_entry.id   6ccdb0304201f97a2fbca6a4c4809145
#
_cell.length_a   1.000
_cell.length_b   1.000
_cell.length_c   1.000
_cell.angle_alpha   90.00
_cell.angle_beta   90.00
_cell.angle_gamma   90.00
#
_symmetry.space_group_name_H-M   'P 1'
#
loop_
_entity.id
_entity.type
_entity.pdbx_description
1 polymer ?
#
loop_
_entity_poly.entity_id
_entity_poly.type
_entity_poly.pdbx_seq_one_letter_code
_entity_poly.pdbx_strand_id
1 'polypeptide(L)'
;MPDAAPPSLYAPLHEPPSAADGCFVLGRIAQSLDGRIATASGASFWIGGEADRLHTHRLRALCDAVLVGAGTVAADDPQLTTRLCTGPSPVRVVIDTDRRLADRYRMFRDGGATLLLCGTEGPARHGGAETVRLPRHSRGGLDPHAVLAALAARGLRRVLVEGGGITLSRFLAAGALDRLHVTLAPLLLGAGVPGFTLPCPTRPADGMRLAWTAHRLGEDLLLDVALNRARPPACT
;
A
#
# COMPACT_ATOMS: atom_id res chain seq x y z
N MET A 1 -23.96 15.04 5.86
CA MET A 1 -22.54 14.70 6.10
C MET A 1 -22.25 13.49 5.25
N PRO A 2 -21.22 13.47 4.38
CA PRO A 2 -20.85 12.22 3.73
C PRO A 2 -20.55 11.19 4.81
N ASP A 3 -21.02 9.95 4.63
CA ASP A 3 -20.84 8.87 5.61
C ASP A 3 -19.35 8.71 5.92
N ALA A 4 -18.94 9.25 7.06
CA ALA A 4 -17.54 9.16 7.48
C ALA A 4 -17.25 7.73 7.91
N ALA A 5 -16.07 7.22 7.58
CA ALA A 5 -15.62 5.92 8.07
C ALA A 5 -15.78 5.82 9.60
N PRO A 6 -16.37 4.74 10.13
CA PRO A 6 -16.62 4.60 11.56
C PRO A 6 -15.30 4.55 12.34
N PRO A 7 -15.24 5.08 13.57
CA PRO A 7 -14.03 5.05 14.41
C PRO A 7 -13.46 3.64 14.62
N SER A 8 -14.32 2.63 14.68
CA SER A 8 -13.93 1.21 14.80
C SER A 8 -13.04 0.72 13.68
N LEU A 9 -13.14 1.29 12.49
CA LEU A 9 -12.28 0.97 11.34
C LEU A 9 -10.80 1.27 11.61
N TYR A 10 -10.52 2.26 12.47
CA TYR A 10 -9.16 2.69 12.81
C TYR A 10 -8.65 2.06 14.11
N ALA A 11 -9.52 1.41 14.90
CA ALA A 11 -9.15 0.84 16.19
C ALA A 11 -7.89 -0.06 16.14
N PRO A 12 -7.70 -0.94 15.14
CA PRO A 12 -6.50 -1.77 15.07
C PRO A 12 -5.19 -0.98 14.91
N LEU A 13 -5.25 0.26 14.39
CA LEU A 13 -4.07 1.12 14.25
C LEU A 13 -3.66 1.78 15.58
N HIS A 14 -4.51 1.79 16.58
CA HIS A 14 -4.22 2.30 17.93
C HIS A 14 -3.65 1.21 18.84
N GLU A 15 -3.85 -0.07 18.50
CA GLU A 15 -3.33 -1.19 19.27
C GLU A 15 -1.82 -1.40 19.01
N PRO A 16 -1.09 -1.94 19.99
CA PRO A 16 0.30 -2.37 19.76
C PRO A 16 0.36 -3.45 18.67
N PRO A 17 1.35 -3.41 17.76
CA PRO A 17 1.55 -4.49 16.79
C PRO A 17 1.74 -5.83 17.49
N SER A 18 0.97 -6.86 17.09
CA SER A 18 1.02 -8.21 17.69
C SER A 18 1.81 -9.22 16.87
N ALA A 19 2.17 -8.90 15.63
CA ALA A 19 2.95 -9.76 14.76
C ALA A 19 4.38 -9.95 15.29
N ALA A 20 5.00 -11.10 15.03
CA ALA A 20 6.33 -11.48 15.52
C ALA A 20 7.44 -10.51 15.06
N ASP A 21 7.29 -9.84 13.91
CA ASP A 21 8.20 -8.80 13.42
C ASP A 21 7.97 -7.42 14.07
N GLY A 22 6.98 -7.31 14.95
CA GLY A 22 6.63 -6.07 15.64
C GLY A 22 6.03 -4.99 14.75
N CYS A 23 5.50 -5.35 13.56
CA CYS A 23 4.82 -4.45 12.65
C CYS A 23 3.31 -4.72 12.60
N PHE A 24 2.53 -3.67 12.39
CA PHE A 24 1.15 -3.75 11.89
C PHE A 24 1.12 -3.20 10.47
N VAL A 25 0.69 -4.01 9.51
CA VAL A 25 0.74 -3.69 8.08
C VAL A 25 -0.66 -3.68 7.49
N LEU A 26 -1.08 -2.50 7.05
CA LEU A 26 -2.37 -2.31 6.39
C LEU A 26 -2.15 -2.05 4.90
N GLY A 27 -2.70 -2.93 4.05
CA GLY A 27 -2.78 -2.70 2.62
C GLY A 27 -4.02 -1.89 2.27
N ARG A 28 -3.88 -0.93 1.35
CA ARG A 28 -5.02 -0.13 0.89
C ARG A 28 -5.00 0.05 -0.62
N ILE A 29 -6.15 -0.16 -1.25
CA ILE A 29 -6.36 0.05 -2.68
C ILE A 29 -7.77 0.57 -2.95
N ALA A 30 -7.91 1.49 -3.90
CA ALA A 30 -9.21 1.84 -4.49
C ALA A 30 -9.24 1.33 -5.92
N GLN A 31 -10.34 0.72 -6.30
CA GLN A 31 -10.55 0.17 -7.63
C GLN A 31 -11.98 0.37 -8.11
N SER A 32 -12.17 0.31 -9.42
CA SER A 32 -13.49 0.24 -10.04
C SER A 32 -14.21 -1.06 -9.68
N LEU A 33 -15.50 -1.14 -9.92
CA LEU A 33 -16.32 -2.33 -9.67
C LEU A 33 -15.83 -3.56 -10.45
N ASP A 34 -15.22 -3.36 -11.62
CA ASP A 34 -14.58 -4.39 -12.44
C ASP A 34 -13.07 -4.59 -12.15
N GLY A 35 -12.59 -4.09 -10.99
CA GLY A 35 -11.27 -4.40 -10.44
C GLY A 35 -10.10 -3.66 -11.05
N ARG A 36 -10.30 -2.42 -11.58
CA ARG A 36 -9.23 -1.61 -12.19
C ARG A 36 -8.83 -0.45 -11.31
N ILE A 37 -7.53 -0.18 -11.26
CA ILE A 37 -6.94 0.95 -10.51
C ILE A 37 -6.46 2.09 -11.41
N ALA A 38 -6.51 1.90 -12.71
CA ALA A 38 -6.25 2.91 -13.73
C ALA A 38 -6.86 2.47 -15.05
N THR A 39 -7.07 3.43 -15.95
CA THR A 39 -7.42 3.14 -17.35
C THR A 39 -6.27 2.45 -18.08
N ALA A 40 -6.49 1.98 -19.30
CA ALA A 40 -5.44 1.40 -20.15
C ALA A 40 -4.30 2.40 -20.45
N SER A 41 -4.57 3.70 -20.45
CA SER A 41 -3.56 4.76 -20.60
C SER A 41 -2.82 5.09 -19.31
N GLY A 42 -3.18 4.47 -18.17
CA GLY A 42 -2.55 4.69 -16.87
C GLY A 42 -3.18 5.83 -16.05
N ALA A 43 -4.28 6.46 -16.51
CA ALA A 43 -4.94 7.49 -15.71
C ALA A 43 -5.63 6.85 -14.50
N SER A 44 -5.23 7.26 -13.30
CA SER A 44 -5.69 6.71 -12.00
C SER A 44 -6.49 7.71 -11.16
N PHE A 45 -6.54 8.98 -11.59
CA PHE A 45 -7.19 10.04 -10.83
C PHE A 45 -8.69 9.80 -10.65
N TRP A 46 -9.20 10.01 -9.42
CA TRP A 46 -10.63 10.03 -9.09
C TRP A 46 -11.36 8.68 -9.14
N ILE A 47 -10.65 7.56 -8.99
CA ILE A 47 -11.33 6.27 -8.85
C ILE A 47 -12.13 6.24 -7.54
N GLY A 48 -11.51 6.55 -6.39
CA GLY A 48 -12.23 6.72 -5.13
C GLY A 48 -12.74 8.15 -4.95
N GLY A 49 -13.90 8.31 -4.31
CA GLY A 49 -14.54 9.57 -4.02
C GLY A 49 -13.83 10.39 -2.92
N GLU A 50 -14.46 11.48 -2.50
CA GLU A 50 -13.91 12.39 -1.49
C GLU A 50 -13.77 11.71 -0.12
N ALA A 51 -14.77 10.92 0.28
CA ALA A 51 -14.76 10.19 1.55
C ALA A 51 -13.63 9.14 1.60
N ASP A 52 -13.36 8.45 0.49
CA ASP A 52 -12.25 7.50 0.37
C ASP A 52 -10.88 8.22 0.42
N ARG A 53 -10.75 9.39 -0.19
CA ARG A 53 -9.53 10.21 -0.08
C ARG A 53 -9.29 10.67 1.35
N LEU A 54 -10.34 11.12 2.04
CA LEU A 54 -10.25 11.50 3.45
C LEU A 54 -9.84 10.29 4.31
N HIS A 55 -10.42 9.11 4.05
CA HIS A 55 -10.03 7.86 4.70
C HIS A 55 -8.53 7.56 4.51
N THR A 56 -8.03 7.68 3.27
CA THR A 56 -6.61 7.50 2.96
C THR A 56 -5.72 8.44 3.78
N HIS A 57 -6.09 9.71 3.89
CA HIS A 57 -5.33 10.69 4.67
C HIS A 57 -5.37 10.41 6.18
N ARG A 58 -6.48 9.88 6.71
CA ARG A 58 -6.56 9.41 8.10
C ARG A 58 -5.65 8.22 8.35
N LEU A 59 -5.59 7.27 7.42
CA LEU A 59 -4.64 6.14 7.51
C LEU A 59 -3.20 6.63 7.54
N ARG A 60 -2.84 7.58 6.67
CA ARG A 60 -1.49 8.18 6.66
C ARG A 60 -1.16 8.87 7.99
N ALA A 61 -2.14 9.56 8.60
CA ALA A 61 -1.94 10.23 9.88
C ALA A 61 -1.72 9.26 11.05
N LEU A 62 -2.20 8.01 10.93
CA LEU A 62 -2.12 6.97 11.96
C LEU A 62 -0.95 5.99 11.74
N CYS A 63 -0.30 6.02 10.58
CA CYS A 63 0.82 5.13 10.26
C CYS A 63 2.16 5.86 10.40
N ASP A 64 3.20 5.10 10.80
CA ASP A 64 4.57 5.60 10.88
C ASP A 64 5.19 5.75 9.49
N ALA A 65 4.80 4.86 8.57
CA ALA A 65 5.29 4.83 7.20
C ALA A 65 4.19 4.59 6.18
N VAL A 66 4.32 5.22 5.00
CA VAL A 66 3.52 4.91 3.79
C VAL A 66 4.44 4.38 2.71
N LEU A 67 4.12 3.19 2.20
CA LEU A 67 4.94 2.44 1.27
C LEU A 67 4.27 2.33 -0.10
N VAL A 68 5.02 2.64 -1.16
CA VAL A 68 4.61 2.49 -2.57
C VAL A 68 5.71 1.85 -3.40
N GLY A 69 5.33 1.30 -4.54
CA GLY A 69 6.29 0.82 -5.54
C GLY A 69 6.74 1.93 -6.51
N ALA A 70 7.90 1.74 -7.15
CA ALA A 70 8.44 2.66 -8.15
C ALA A 70 7.46 2.96 -9.30
N GLY A 71 6.64 2.00 -9.70
CA GLY A 71 5.62 2.20 -10.74
C GLY A 71 4.60 3.28 -10.37
N THR A 72 4.14 3.31 -9.12
CA THR A 72 3.23 4.35 -8.61
C THR A 72 3.90 5.72 -8.60
N VAL A 73 5.17 5.79 -8.20
CA VAL A 73 5.93 7.05 -8.22
C VAL A 73 6.09 7.57 -9.65
N ALA A 74 6.43 6.68 -10.58
CA ALA A 74 6.63 7.04 -11.98
C ALA A 74 5.34 7.51 -12.67
N ALA A 75 4.18 6.93 -12.32
CA ALA A 75 2.88 7.26 -12.90
C ALA A 75 2.29 8.54 -12.31
N ASP A 76 2.31 8.69 -10.99
CA ASP A 76 1.47 9.67 -10.28
C ASP A 76 2.26 10.79 -9.61
N ASP A 77 3.60 10.68 -9.47
CA ASP A 77 4.46 11.59 -8.69
C ASP A 77 3.81 12.01 -7.36
N PRO A 78 3.39 11.05 -6.51
CA PRO A 78 2.53 11.31 -5.39
C PRO A 78 3.27 11.98 -4.23
N GLN A 79 2.59 12.86 -3.50
CA GLN A 79 3.17 13.48 -2.29
C GLN A 79 3.18 12.55 -1.08
N LEU A 80 2.20 11.66 -0.93
CA LEU A 80 2.02 10.72 0.18
C LEU A 80 2.00 11.36 1.58
N THR A 81 1.59 12.61 1.66
CA THR A 81 1.48 13.36 2.91
C THR A 81 0.05 13.40 3.44
N THR A 82 -0.12 13.71 4.73
CA THR A 82 -1.41 13.99 5.35
C THR A 82 -1.80 15.43 5.08
N ARG A 83 -2.94 15.68 4.43
CA ARG A 83 -3.40 17.03 4.03
C ARG A 83 -4.89 17.28 4.23
N LEU A 84 -5.72 16.22 4.20
CA LEU A 84 -7.18 16.35 4.30
C LEU A 84 -7.71 16.14 5.74
N CYS A 85 -6.83 15.88 6.69
CA CYS A 85 -7.17 15.77 8.10
C CYS A 85 -5.99 16.23 8.96
N THR A 86 -6.25 16.46 10.25
CA THR A 86 -5.22 16.75 11.24
C THR A 86 -4.40 15.48 11.52
N GLY A 87 -3.09 15.64 11.68
CA GLY A 87 -2.17 14.56 12.04
C GLY A 87 -0.81 14.68 11.34
N PRO A 88 0.20 13.94 11.78
CA PRO A 88 1.52 13.93 11.17
C PRO A 88 1.49 13.29 9.76
N SER A 89 2.46 13.66 8.93
CA SER A 89 2.73 12.92 7.71
C SER A 89 3.66 11.75 8.01
N PRO A 90 3.41 10.55 7.47
CA PRO A 90 4.27 9.38 7.66
C PRO A 90 5.60 9.52 6.91
N VAL A 91 6.60 8.73 7.29
CA VAL A 91 7.80 8.52 6.48
C VAL A 91 7.40 7.86 5.16
N ARG A 92 7.82 8.45 4.05
CA ARG A 92 7.55 7.89 2.72
C ARG A 92 8.57 6.80 2.39
N VAL A 93 8.11 5.66 1.93
CA VAL A 93 8.93 4.50 1.60
C VAL A 93 8.67 4.11 0.16
N VAL A 94 9.73 4.08 -0.65
CA VAL A 94 9.64 3.68 -2.07
C VAL A 94 10.41 2.39 -2.28
N ILE A 95 9.75 1.36 -2.82
CA ILE A 95 10.43 0.17 -3.32
C ILE A 95 10.80 0.40 -4.79
N ASP A 96 12.08 0.66 -5.03
CA ASP A 96 12.67 0.74 -6.36
C ASP A 96 13.87 -0.21 -6.46
N THR A 97 13.58 -1.49 -6.64
CA THR A 97 14.57 -2.57 -6.61
C THR A 97 15.79 -2.30 -7.48
N ASP A 98 15.60 -1.70 -8.64
CA ASP A 98 16.64 -1.47 -9.65
C ASP A 98 17.12 -0.01 -9.73
N ARG A 99 16.63 0.86 -8.83
CA ARG A 99 16.92 2.31 -8.81
C ARG A 99 16.63 2.99 -10.16
N ARG A 100 15.47 2.72 -10.73
CA ARG A 100 15.08 3.26 -12.04
C ARG A 100 14.47 4.66 -11.97
N LEU A 101 14.02 5.08 -10.79
CA LEU A 101 13.46 6.41 -10.59
C LEU A 101 14.58 7.45 -10.66
N ALA A 102 14.33 8.53 -11.39
CA ALA A 102 15.17 9.72 -11.32
C ALA A 102 14.88 10.50 -10.03
N ASP A 103 15.82 11.35 -9.62
CA ASP A 103 15.69 12.17 -8.41
C ASP A 103 14.73 13.38 -8.56
N ARG A 104 14.18 13.58 -9.77
CA ARG A 104 13.27 14.70 -10.09
C ARG A 104 11.89 14.60 -9.43
N TYR A 105 11.47 13.41 -8.96
CA TYR A 105 10.16 13.22 -8.33
C TYR A 105 10.07 13.99 -7.00
N ARG A 106 8.86 14.52 -6.71
CA ARG A 106 8.62 15.41 -5.56
C ARG A 106 9.13 14.85 -4.25
N MET A 107 8.86 13.58 -3.99
CA MET A 107 9.24 12.93 -2.74
C MET A 107 10.76 12.89 -2.50
N PHE A 108 11.57 13.09 -3.51
CA PHE A 108 13.04 13.19 -3.40
C PHE A 108 13.55 14.62 -3.27
N ARG A 109 12.67 15.63 -3.36
CA ARG A 109 13.05 17.05 -3.45
C ARG A 109 12.38 17.97 -2.43
N ASP A 110 11.22 17.58 -1.90
CA ASP A 110 10.38 18.44 -1.07
C ASP A 110 10.78 18.50 0.41
N GLY A 111 11.89 17.85 0.81
CA GLY A 111 12.43 17.85 2.16
C GLY A 111 11.72 16.91 3.14
N GLY A 112 10.65 16.24 2.75
CA GLY A 112 9.97 15.26 3.61
C GLY A 112 10.79 13.98 3.78
N ALA A 113 10.70 13.35 4.97
CA ALA A 113 11.40 12.11 5.28
C ALA A 113 11.05 11.01 4.27
N THR A 114 12.05 10.50 3.56
CA THR A 114 11.87 9.50 2.50
C THR A 114 12.97 8.44 2.55
N LEU A 115 12.56 7.18 2.44
CA LEU A 115 13.43 6.01 2.30
C LEU A 115 13.26 5.42 0.90
N LEU A 116 14.36 5.18 0.20
CA LEU A 116 14.42 4.43 -1.04
C LEU A 116 14.97 3.03 -0.77
N LEU A 117 14.12 2.01 -0.87
CA LEU A 117 14.51 0.62 -0.70
C LEU A 117 14.90 0.03 -2.05
N CYS A 118 16.12 -0.49 -2.17
CA CYS A 118 16.64 -1.04 -3.42
C CYS A 118 17.45 -2.33 -3.21
N GLY A 119 17.64 -3.09 -4.30
CA GLY A 119 18.45 -4.32 -4.33
C GLY A 119 19.78 -4.13 -5.04
N THR A 120 20.13 -2.92 -5.45
CA THR A 120 21.35 -2.61 -6.22
C THR A 120 22.30 -1.72 -5.45
N GLU A 121 23.57 -1.82 -5.78
CA GLU A 121 24.61 -0.90 -5.31
C GLU A 121 24.31 0.54 -5.76
N GLY A 122 24.86 1.50 -5.03
CA GLY A 122 24.74 2.90 -5.36
C GLY A 122 24.94 3.83 -4.17
N PRO A 123 24.82 5.15 -4.37
CA PRO A 123 24.97 6.13 -3.29
C PRO A 123 24.01 5.88 -2.14
N ALA A 124 24.43 6.24 -0.91
CA ALA A 124 23.62 6.16 0.30
C ALA A 124 22.41 7.10 0.27
N ARG A 125 22.36 8.06 -0.64
CA ARG A 125 21.25 8.98 -0.87
C ARG A 125 20.82 8.99 -2.33
N HIS A 126 19.53 9.29 -2.54
CA HIS A 126 18.91 9.51 -3.84
C HIS A 126 18.05 10.77 -3.76
N GLY A 127 18.56 11.89 -4.28
CA GLY A 127 18.00 13.21 -3.96
C GLY A 127 17.99 13.43 -2.46
N GLY A 128 16.85 13.81 -1.88
CA GLY A 128 16.65 13.97 -0.45
C GLY A 128 16.45 12.66 0.32
N ALA A 129 16.21 11.52 -0.36
CA ALA A 129 15.93 10.24 0.30
C ALA A 129 17.18 9.52 0.80
N GLU A 130 17.07 8.88 1.97
CA GLU A 130 18.02 7.86 2.43
C GLU A 130 17.82 6.58 1.62
N THR A 131 18.93 5.98 1.14
CA THR A 131 18.89 4.70 0.41
C THR A 131 19.15 3.55 1.39
N VAL A 132 18.26 2.56 1.39
CA VAL A 132 18.38 1.33 2.17
C VAL A 132 18.48 0.17 1.20
N ARG A 133 19.61 -0.55 1.25
CA ARG A 133 19.82 -1.72 0.42
C ARG A 133 19.35 -2.97 1.11
N LEU A 134 18.58 -3.77 0.39
CA LEU A 134 18.05 -5.06 0.85
C LEU A 134 18.37 -6.16 -0.16
N PRO A 135 18.50 -7.42 0.28
CA PRO A 135 18.68 -8.54 -0.62
C PRO A 135 17.52 -8.65 -1.61
N ARG A 136 17.86 -9.02 -2.86
CA ARG A 136 16.84 -9.33 -3.86
C ARG A 136 16.17 -10.66 -3.54
N HIS A 137 14.86 -10.70 -3.70
CA HIS A 137 14.13 -11.97 -3.63
C HIS A 137 14.38 -12.81 -4.88
N SER A 138 14.45 -14.13 -4.76
CA SER A 138 14.71 -15.07 -5.86
C SER A 138 13.68 -14.97 -7.01
N ARG A 139 12.44 -14.60 -6.69
CA ARG A 139 11.36 -14.34 -7.68
C ARG A 139 11.33 -12.90 -8.20
N GLY A 140 12.39 -12.14 -7.98
CA GLY A 140 12.52 -10.73 -8.35
C GLY A 140 11.90 -9.76 -7.33
N GLY A 141 12.42 -8.54 -7.32
CA GLY A 141 12.01 -7.50 -6.35
C GLY A 141 12.68 -7.66 -4.99
N LEU A 142 12.13 -7.02 -3.96
CA LEU A 142 12.54 -7.15 -2.57
C LEU A 142 11.55 -8.05 -1.82
N ASP A 143 12.06 -8.80 -0.84
CA ASP A 143 11.23 -9.61 0.05
C ASP A 143 10.41 -8.69 0.97
N PRO A 144 9.07 -8.79 1.02
CA PRO A 144 8.24 -8.01 1.93
C PRO A 144 8.63 -8.14 3.40
N HIS A 145 9.04 -9.31 3.86
CA HIS A 145 9.48 -9.50 5.24
C HIS A 145 10.81 -8.79 5.53
N ALA A 146 11.76 -8.81 4.61
CA ALA A 146 13.01 -8.05 4.73
C ALA A 146 12.74 -6.53 4.73
N VAL A 147 11.78 -6.07 3.93
CA VAL A 147 11.32 -4.66 3.93
C VAL A 147 10.76 -4.31 5.32
N LEU A 148 9.86 -5.10 5.88
CA LEU A 148 9.27 -4.85 7.20
C LEU A 148 10.31 -4.86 8.32
N ALA A 149 11.24 -5.80 8.30
CA ALA A 149 12.35 -5.86 9.27
C ALA A 149 13.21 -4.58 9.22
N ALA A 150 13.52 -4.07 8.03
CA ALA A 150 14.28 -2.83 7.85
C ALA A 150 13.53 -1.60 8.35
N LEU A 151 12.20 -1.56 8.22
CA LEU A 151 11.34 -0.50 8.74
C LEU A 151 11.21 -0.60 10.26
N ALA A 152 10.97 -1.79 10.82
CA ALA A 152 10.90 -2.03 12.26
C ALA A 152 12.18 -1.62 12.98
N ALA A 153 13.36 -1.91 12.41
CA ALA A 153 14.66 -1.51 12.93
C ALA A 153 14.83 0.03 13.02
N ARG A 154 14.01 0.79 12.30
CA ARG A 154 13.94 2.27 12.32
C ARG A 154 12.78 2.80 13.19
N GLY A 155 12.09 1.93 13.91
CA GLY A 155 10.91 2.29 14.72
C GLY A 155 9.62 2.51 13.90
N LEU A 156 9.64 2.26 12.58
CA LEU A 156 8.49 2.41 11.69
C LEU A 156 7.67 1.11 11.71
N ARG A 157 6.74 1.01 12.64
CA ARG A 157 6.03 -0.23 12.97
C ARG A 157 4.62 -0.30 12.41
N ARG A 158 3.94 0.85 12.21
CA ARG A 158 2.64 0.93 11.54
C ARG A 158 2.86 1.32 10.09
N VAL A 159 2.70 0.35 9.19
CA VAL A 159 3.04 0.51 7.77
C VAL A 159 1.78 0.47 6.93
N LEU A 160 1.52 1.55 6.18
CA LEU A 160 0.50 1.60 5.16
C LEU A 160 1.10 1.24 3.80
N VAL A 161 0.70 0.13 3.21
CA VAL A 161 1.04 -0.22 1.82
C VAL A 161 -0.04 0.37 0.92
N GLU A 162 0.28 1.51 0.26
CA GLU A 162 -0.67 2.30 -0.50
C GLU A 162 -0.38 2.22 -2.00
N GLY A 163 -1.30 1.61 -2.71
CA GLY A 163 -1.30 1.63 -4.17
C GLY A 163 -0.21 0.80 -4.84
N GLY A 164 -0.34 0.73 -6.16
CA GLY A 164 0.44 -0.16 -7.01
C GLY A 164 0.02 -1.61 -6.81
N GLY A 165 -0.86 -2.11 -7.70
CA GLY A 165 -1.41 -3.48 -7.61
C GLY A 165 -0.32 -4.54 -7.45
N ILE A 166 0.83 -4.36 -8.10
CA ILE A 166 1.98 -5.28 -8.00
C ILE A 166 2.57 -5.31 -6.58
N THR A 167 2.81 -4.14 -5.98
CA THR A 167 3.39 -4.05 -4.64
C THR A 167 2.45 -4.64 -3.60
N LEU A 168 1.18 -4.24 -3.64
CA LEU A 168 0.17 -4.76 -2.72
C LEU A 168 0.00 -6.28 -2.87
N SER A 169 -0.06 -6.79 -4.11
CA SER A 169 -0.16 -8.23 -4.39
C SER A 169 1.04 -9.01 -3.85
N ARG A 170 2.25 -8.46 -3.92
CA ARG A 170 3.45 -9.09 -3.34
C ARG A 170 3.37 -9.21 -1.82
N PHE A 171 2.94 -8.14 -1.14
CA PHE A 171 2.74 -8.17 0.32
C PHE A 171 1.64 -9.16 0.71
N LEU A 172 0.53 -9.19 -0.03
CA LEU A 172 -0.56 -10.12 0.20
C LEU A 172 -0.12 -11.59 -0.02
N ALA A 173 0.56 -11.88 -1.13
CA ALA A 173 1.07 -13.21 -1.45
C ALA A 173 2.13 -13.71 -0.46
N ALA A 174 2.92 -12.81 0.12
CA ALA A 174 3.89 -13.14 1.16
C ALA A 174 3.26 -13.32 2.55
N GLY A 175 1.94 -13.12 2.72
CA GLY A 175 1.31 -13.11 4.05
C GLY A 175 1.81 -11.98 4.95
N ALA A 176 2.23 -10.86 4.36
CA ALA A 176 2.85 -9.74 5.04
C ALA A 176 1.88 -8.59 5.38
N LEU A 177 0.56 -8.82 5.23
CA LEU A 177 -0.48 -7.87 5.60
C LEU A 177 -1.29 -8.39 6.79
N ASP A 178 -1.56 -7.53 7.77
CA ASP A 178 -2.49 -7.80 8.88
C ASP A 178 -3.92 -7.45 8.49
N ARG A 179 -4.06 -6.43 7.64
CA ARG A 179 -5.35 -5.93 7.20
C ARG A 179 -5.29 -5.43 5.77
N LEU A 180 -6.43 -5.52 5.07
CA LEU A 180 -6.54 -5.02 3.70
C LEU A 180 -7.83 -4.22 3.55
N HIS A 181 -7.72 -2.96 3.16
CA HIS A 181 -8.83 -2.10 2.80
C HIS A 181 -8.95 -2.03 1.28
N VAL A 182 -10.08 -2.50 0.75
CA VAL A 182 -10.40 -2.43 -0.68
C VAL A 182 -11.60 -1.52 -0.86
N THR A 183 -11.40 -0.36 -1.45
CA THR A 183 -12.48 0.54 -1.83
C THR A 183 -12.96 0.21 -3.23
N LEU A 184 -14.26 -0.05 -3.36
CA LEU A 184 -14.95 -0.27 -4.62
C LEU A 184 -15.71 1.01 -5.00
N ALA A 185 -15.27 1.67 -6.05
CA ALA A 185 -15.98 2.80 -6.61
C ALA A 185 -17.10 2.32 -7.55
N PRO A 186 -18.25 3.02 -7.61
CA PRO A 186 -19.37 2.68 -8.50
C PRO A 186 -19.06 3.07 -9.95
N LEU A 187 -17.96 2.55 -10.49
CA LEU A 187 -17.35 2.87 -11.76
C LEU A 187 -16.94 1.58 -12.48
N LEU A 188 -17.12 1.53 -13.78
CA LEU A 188 -16.60 0.49 -14.67
C LEU A 188 -15.58 1.10 -15.62
N LEU A 189 -14.38 0.54 -15.70
CA LEU A 189 -13.29 1.00 -16.56
C LEU A 189 -13.01 0.08 -17.75
N GLY A 190 -13.50 -1.17 -17.71
CA GLY A 190 -13.24 -2.15 -18.76
C GLY A 190 -11.76 -2.59 -18.80
N ALA A 191 -11.11 -2.37 -19.94
CA ALA A 191 -9.68 -2.62 -20.07
C ALA A 191 -8.87 -1.58 -19.28
N GLY A 192 -8.04 -2.03 -18.34
CA GLY A 192 -7.25 -1.13 -17.48
C GLY A 192 -6.25 -1.89 -16.63
N VAL A 193 -5.53 -1.17 -15.78
CA VAL A 193 -4.55 -1.75 -14.85
C VAL A 193 -5.28 -2.50 -13.73
N PRO A 194 -5.01 -3.80 -13.52
CA PRO A 194 -5.68 -4.58 -12.49
C PRO A 194 -5.23 -4.16 -11.08
N GLY A 195 -6.17 -4.19 -10.13
CA GLY A 195 -5.90 -3.91 -8.72
C GLY A 195 -5.04 -4.97 -8.03
N PHE A 196 -5.18 -6.22 -8.47
CA PHE A 196 -4.39 -7.35 -7.96
C PHE A 196 -3.78 -8.17 -9.10
N THR A 197 -2.54 -8.62 -8.88
CA THR A 197 -1.76 -9.48 -9.78
C THR A 197 -1.24 -10.68 -8.98
N LEU A 198 -2.17 -11.52 -8.52
CA LEU A 198 -1.87 -12.74 -7.78
C LEU A 198 -1.71 -13.92 -8.74
N PRO A 199 -1.04 -15.01 -8.31
CA PRO A 199 -1.05 -16.27 -9.06
C PRO A 199 -2.48 -16.70 -9.39
N CYS A 200 -2.71 -17.15 -10.62
CA CYS A 200 -4.03 -17.57 -11.06
C CYS A 200 -4.30 -19.02 -10.60
N PRO A 201 -5.30 -19.29 -9.78
CA PRO A 201 -5.69 -20.64 -9.42
C PRO A 201 -6.34 -21.33 -10.63
N THR A 202 -6.18 -22.65 -10.71
CA THR A 202 -6.78 -23.44 -11.80
C THR A 202 -8.30 -23.55 -11.65
N ARG A 203 -8.80 -23.58 -10.42
CA ARG A 203 -10.24 -23.67 -10.11
C ARG A 203 -10.66 -22.57 -9.15
N PRO A 204 -11.89 -22.07 -9.22
CA PRO A 204 -12.38 -21.07 -8.26
C PRO A 204 -12.30 -21.51 -6.79
N ALA A 205 -12.36 -22.82 -6.52
CA ALA A 205 -12.23 -23.39 -5.18
C ALA A 205 -10.84 -23.21 -4.58
N ASP A 206 -9.81 -23.08 -5.43
CA ASP A 206 -8.41 -22.92 -5.03
C ASP A 206 -8.06 -21.43 -4.83
N GLY A 207 -9.01 -20.52 -5.10
CA GLY A 207 -8.87 -19.08 -4.87
C GLY A 207 -8.84 -18.71 -3.39
N MET A 208 -8.14 -17.61 -3.08
CA MET A 208 -8.08 -17.05 -1.74
C MET A 208 -9.47 -16.58 -1.28
N ARG A 209 -10.01 -17.19 -0.23
CA ARG A 209 -11.26 -16.79 0.39
C ARG A 209 -10.99 -15.81 1.51
N LEU A 210 -11.72 -14.69 1.51
CA LEU A 210 -11.56 -13.61 2.48
C LEU A 210 -12.88 -13.36 3.18
N ALA A 211 -12.81 -13.09 4.49
CA ALA A 211 -13.93 -12.56 5.26
C ALA A 211 -13.74 -11.05 5.39
N TRP A 212 -14.80 -10.29 5.22
CA TRP A 212 -14.76 -8.83 5.29
C TRP A 212 -15.95 -8.23 6.03
N THR A 213 -15.77 -7.02 6.51
CA THR A 213 -16.84 -6.12 6.93
C THR A 213 -16.95 -5.01 5.89
N ALA A 214 -18.18 -4.69 5.49
CA ALA A 214 -18.42 -3.63 4.50
C ALA A 214 -18.81 -2.32 5.19
N HIS A 215 -18.23 -1.22 4.74
CA HIS A 215 -18.52 0.14 5.21
C HIS A 215 -18.81 1.06 4.03
N ARG A 216 -19.80 1.92 4.19
CA ARG A 216 -20.09 2.94 3.19
C ARG A 216 -19.16 4.15 3.38
N LEU A 217 -18.52 4.61 2.30
CA LEU A 217 -17.68 5.81 2.26
C LEU A 217 -18.23 6.78 1.18
N GLY A 218 -19.25 7.55 1.52
CA GLY A 218 -19.98 8.35 0.53
C GLY A 218 -20.65 7.44 -0.49
N GLU A 219 -20.26 7.54 -1.75
CA GLU A 219 -20.77 6.67 -2.83
C GLU A 219 -19.99 5.35 -2.96
N ASP A 220 -18.79 5.29 -2.39
CA ASP A 220 -17.92 4.10 -2.45
C ASP A 220 -18.31 3.06 -1.40
N LEU A 221 -17.90 1.81 -1.65
CA LEU A 221 -17.99 0.71 -0.70
C LEU A 221 -16.58 0.29 -0.27
N LEU A 222 -16.25 0.42 1.01
CA LEU A 222 -15.01 -0.08 1.58
C LEU A 222 -15.21 -1.49 2.13
N LEU A 223 -14.42 -2.43 1.67
CA LEU A 223 -14.28 -3.77 2.24
C LEU A 223 -13.07 -3.78 3.18
N ASP A 224 -13.34 -4.01 4.44
CA ASP A 224 -12.33 -4.13 5.50
C ASP A 224 -12.09 -5.62 5.77
N VAL A 225 -10.93 -6.10 5.37
CA VAL A 225 -10.52 -7.51 5.42
C VAL A 225 -9.48 -7.70 6.50
N ALA A 226 -9.80 -8.48 7.54
CA ALA A 226 -8.81 -8.95 8.51
C ALA A 226 -8.04 -10.13 7.92
N LEU A 227 -6.72 -10.05 7.93
CA LEU A 227 -5.81 -11.09 7.44
C LEU A 227 -5.05 -11.71 8.61
N ASN A 228 -4.76 -13.00 8.53
CA ASN A 228 -3.95 -13.68 9.52
C ASN A 228 -2.54 -13.89 8.96
N ARG A 229 -1.59 -13.08 9.41
CA ARG A 229 -0.17 -13.19 8.98
C ARG A 229 0.49 -14.52 9.33
N ALA A 230 0.00 -15.22 10.36
CA ALA A 230 0.53 -16.53 10.74
C ALA A 230 0.14 -17.65 9.76
N ARG A 231 -0.80 -17.39 8.86
CA ARG A 231 -1.25 -18.35 7.85
C ARG A 231 -1.30 -17.66 6.48
N PRO A 232 -0.15 -17.60 5.76
CA PRO A 232 -0.18 -17.08 4.40
C PRO A 232 -1.21 -17.88 3.60
N PRO A 233 -1.95 -17.22 2.69
CA PRO A 233 -2.92 -17.91 1.86
C PRO A 233 -2.21 -19.01 1.09
N ALA A 234 -2.75 -20.22 1.17
CA ALA A 234 -2.23 -21.36 0.41
C ALA A 234 -2.41 -21.06 -1.09
N CYS A 235 -1.33 -20.61 -1.72
CA CYS A 235 -1.16 -20.73 -3.18
C CYS A 235 -0.47 -22.08 -3.41
N THR A 236 -1.27 -23.13 -3.57
CA THR A 236 -0.80 -24.41 -4.10
C THR A 236 -0.64 -24.34 -5.61
#